data_af50f86ae8dcea082142dff23152d08c
#
_entry.id   af50f86ae8dcea082142dff23152d08c
#
_cell.length_a   1.000
_cell.length_b   1.000
_cell.length_c   1.000
_cell.angle_alpha   90.00
_cell.angle_beta   90.00
_cell.angle_gamma   90.00
#
_symmetry.space_group_name_H-M   'P 1'
#
loop_
_entity.id
_entity.type
_entity.pdbx_description
1 polymer ?
#
loop_
_entity_poly.entity_id
_entity_poly.type
_entity_poly.pdbx_seq_one_letter_code
_entity_poly.pdbx_strand_id
1 'polypeptide(L)'
;MRYGHFDNEHREYVIEKVNLPTSWTNYLGVENLAVVVNHTAGGYSFYKSPEYHRITRFHGNSIPMDRPGYYVYIRDNEKKEDGTNDYFSISWQPVAKDLDKAKYQCRHGMSYTAYECEYDHIKASQTLFVPIGDDVVLWDVRVKNDGEKVRDLSLFSYLEFSFH
;
A
#
# COMPACT_ATOMS: atom_id res chain seq x y z
N MET A 1 0.62 13.41 -20.61
CA MET A 1 0.91 13.50 -19.16
C MET A 1 1.60 12.20 -18.77
N ARG A 2 2.79 12.24 -18.17
CA ARG A 2 3.51 11.03 -17.76
C ARG A 2 3.11 10.69 -16.32
N TYR A 3 2.69 9.45 -16.06
CA TYR A 3 2.30 8.98 -14.74
C TYR A 3 3.40 8.21 -14.01
N GLY A 4 4.36 7.67 -14.78
CA GLY A 4 5.48 6.88 -14.26
C GLY A 4 6.48 6.52 -15.37
N HIS A 5 7.44 5.68 -15.06
CA HIS A 5 8.48 5.22 -15.96
C HIS A 5 8.98 3.83 -15.61
N PHE A 6 9.64 3.17 -16.57
CA PHE A 6 10.38 1.93 -16.33
C PHE A 6 11.74 2.25 -15.70
N ASP A 7 12.04 1.61 -14.60
CA ASP A 7 13.36 1.51 -14.00
C ASP A 7 13.97 0.17 -14.43
N ASN A 8 14.78 0.22 -15.48
CA ASN A 8 15.36 -0.99 -16.08
C ASN A 8 16.45 -1.62 -15.19
N GLU A 9 17.08 -0.84 -14.33
CA GLU A 9 18.11 -1.33 -13.41
C GLU A 9 17.50 -2.24 -12.33
N HIS A 10 16.39 -1.79 -11.74
CA HIS A 10 15.68 -2.55 -10.72
C HIS A 10 14.59 -3.46 -11.28
N ARG A 11 14.29 -3.38 -12.58
CA ARG A 11 13.21 -4.12 -13.26
C ARG A 11 11.83 -3.80 -12.64
N GLU A 12 11.58 -2.53 -12.45
CA GLU A 12 10.36 -1.99 -11.88
C GLU A 12 9.62 -1.07 -12.85
N TYR A 13 8.32 -0.95 -12.64
CA TYR A 13 7.56 0.18 -13.13
C TYR A 13 7.28 1.14 -11.96
N VAL A 14 7.81 2.33 -12.04
CA VAL A 14 7.69 3.37 -11.01
C VAL A 14 6.52 4.28 -11.34
N ILE A 15 5.56 4.36 -10.42
CA ILE A 15 4.38 5.21 -10.52
C ILE A 15 4.60 6.43 -9.61
N GLU A 16 4.80 7.58 -10.23
CA GLU A 16 5.11 8.85 -9.54
C GLU A 16 3.85 9.64 -9.17
N LYS A 17 2.74 9.37 -9.86
CA LYS A 17 1.46 10.03 -9.62
C LYS A 17 0.44 9.01 -9.20
N VAL A 18 0.15 8.95 -7.91
CA VAL A 18 -0.76 7.94 -7.33
C VAL A 18 -2.25 8.21 -7.61
N ASN A 19 -2.60 9.44 -8.01
CA ASN A 19 -3.97 9.81 -8.38
C ASN A 19 -4.29 9.48 -9.85
N LEU A 20 -4.06 8.23 -10.23
CA LEU A 20 -4.33 7.74 -11.59
C LEU A 20 -5.83 7.67 -11.89
N PRO A 21 -6.23 7.85 -13.16
CA PRO A 21 -7.62 7.70 -13.58
C PRO A 21 -8.14 6.26 -13.52
N THR A 22 -7.24 5.28 -13.51
CA THR A 22 -7.53 3.86 -13.39
C THR A 22 -6.49 3.14 -12.53
N SER A 23 -6.86 2.02 -11.94
CA SER A 23 -5.94 1.21 -11.15
C SER A 23 -4.90 0.52 -12.02
N TRP A 24 -3.62 0.69 -11.66
CA TRP A 24 -2.54 -0.10 -12.22
C TRP A 24 -2.17 -1.17 -11.21
N THR A 25 -2.25 -2.43 -11.65
CA THR A 25 -2.16 -3.59 -10.77
C THR A 25 -0.92 -4.41 -11.03
N ASN A 26 -0.46 -5.08 -9.97
CA ASN A 26 0.57 -6.11 -10.00
C ASN A 26 0.02 -7.42 -9.43
N TYR A 27 0.59 -8.54 -9.87
CA TYR A 27 0.27 -9.88 -9.43
C TYR A 27 1.48 -10.45 -8.69
N LEU A 28 1.27 -10.87 -7.44
CA LEU A 28 2.30 -11.44 -6.58
C LEU A 28 1.97 -12.90 -6.29
N GLY A 29 3.00 -13.73 -6.19
CA GLY A 29 2.86 -15.17 -6.02
C GLY A 29 2.85 -15.93 -7.34
N VAL A 30 3.50 -17.08 -7.35
CA VAL A 30 3.70 -17.92 -8.55
C VAL A 30 3.14 -19.33 -8.40
N GLU A 31 2.67 -19.69 -7.21
CA GLU A 31 2.17 -21.03 -6.88
C GLU A 31 0.69 -20.98 -6.47
N ASN A 32 0.41 -21.39 -5.23
CA ASN A 32 -0.96 -21.50 -4.76
C ASN A 32 -1.54 -20.19 -4.27
N LEU A 33 -0.76 -19.45 -3.47
CA LEU A 33 -1.18 -18.15 -2.93
C LEU A 33 -0.84 -17.04 -3.92
N ALA A 34 -1.83 -16.26 -4.27
CA ALA A 34 -1.66 -15.10 -5.13
C ALA A 34 -2.30 -13.85 -4.53
N VAL A 35 -1.70 -12.72 -4.81
CA VAL A 35 -2.18 -11.38 -4.43
C VAL A 35 -2.31 -10.53 -5.68
N VAL A 36 -3.46 -9.92 -5.88
CA VAL A 36 -3.66 -8.86 -6.86
C VAL A 36 -3.69 -7.55 -6.10
N VAL A 37 -2.78 -6.64 -6.40
CA VAL A 37 -2.65 -5.39 -5.68
C VAL A 37 -2.44 -4.22 -6.63
N ASN A 38 -3.06 -3.09 -6.35
CA ASN A 38 -2.91 -1.90 -7.18
C ASN A 38 -1.89 -0.90 -6.59
N HIS A 39 -1.63 0.17 -7.31
CA HIS A 39 -0.66 1.22 -6.97
C HIS A 39 -0.99 2.02 -5.70
N THR A 40 -2.14 1.82 -5.09
CA THR A 40 -2.55 2.43 -3.80
C THR A 40 -2.92 1.40 -2.74
N ALA A 41 -2.38 0.17 -2.86
CA ALA A 41 -2.56 -0.97 -1.98
C ALA A 41 -3.99 -1.54 -1.89
N GLY A 42 -4.90 -1.12 -2.75
CA GLY A 42 -6.18 -1.81 -2.92
C GLY A 42 -5.96 -3.16 -3.59
N GLY A 43 -6.73 -4.17 -3.21
CA GLY A 43 -6.56 -5.49 -3.80
C GLY A 43 -7.10 -6.62 -2.94
N TYR A 44 -6.77 -7.85 -3.33
CA TYR A 44 -7.21 -9.06 -2.65
C TYR A 44 -6.23 -10.21 -2.85
N SER A 45 -6.35 -11.23 -2.00
CA SER A 45 -5.61 -12.49 -2.10
C SER A 45 -6.55 -13.68 -2.20
N PHE A 46 -6.04 -14.72 -2.84
CA PHE A 46 -6.75 -15.99 -3.00
C PHE A 46 -5.77 -17.17 -3.01
N TYR A 47 -6.27 -18.35 -2.70
CA TYR A 47 -5.54 -19.61 -2.75
C TYR A 47 -6.03 -20.47 -3.91
N LYS A 48 -5.20 -20.74 -4.90
CA LYS A 48 -5.48 -21.50 -6.13
C LYS A 48 -6.56 -20.91 -7.05
N SER A 49 -7.70 -20.50 -6.51
CA SER A 49 -8.83 -19.99 -7.30
C SER A 49 -9.39 -18.70 -6.70
N PRO A 50 -9.44 -17.61 -7.44
CA PRO A 50 -10.06 -16.36 -6.99
C PRO A 50 -11.60 -16.45 -6.87
N GLU A 51 -12.20 -17.45 -7.47
CA GLU A 51 -13.64 -17.70 -7.41
C GLU A 51 -14.05 -18.46 -6.15
N TYR A 52 -13.32 -19.53 -5.82
CA TYR A 52 -13.72 -20.47 -4.77
C TYR A 52 -12.94 -20.35 -3.46
N HIS A 53 -11.72 -19.82 -3.49
CA HIS A 53 -10.85 -19.76 -2.33
C HIS A 53 -10.29 -18.35 -2.11
N ARG A 54 -11.17 -17.38 -2.08
CA ARG A 54 -10.79 -16.00 -1.75
C ARG A 54 -10.50 -15.90 -0.26
N ILE A 55 -9.36 -15.27 0.07
CA ILE A 55 -8.91 -15.10 1.45
C ILE A 55 -9.31 -13.73 1.98
N THR A 56 -9.14 -12.70 1.15
CA THR A 56 -9.48 -11.33 1.52
C THR A 56 -10.65 -10.81 0.71
N ARG A 57 -11.38 -9.86 1.29
CA ARG A 57 -12.54 -9.26 0.65
C ARG A 57 -12.16 -8.55 -0.65
N PHE A 58 -13.00 -8.69 -1.66
CA PHE A 58 -12.87 -8.03 -2.94
C PHE A 58 -14.23 -7.49 -3.40
N HIS A 59 -14.19 -6.27 -3.93
CA HIS A 59 -15.34 -5.63 -4.57
C HIS A 59 -14.98 -5.27 -6.01
N GLY A 60 -15.53 -6.00 -6.98
CA GLY A 60 -15.22 -5.85 -8.40
C GLY A 60 -15.69 -4.54 -9.02
N ASN A 61 -16.80 -4.02 -8.55
CA ASN A 61 -17.41 -2.77 -8.99
C ASN A 61 -17.51 -1.79 -7.80
N SER A 62 -16.43 -1.68 -7.03
CA SER A 62 -16.47 -0.92 -5.79
C SER A 62 -16.85 0.54 -6.00
N ILE A 63 -17.84 0.97 -5.22
CA ILE A 63 -18.06 2.37 -4.97
C ILE A 63 -16.76 2.96 -4.40
N PRO A 64 -16.34 4.17 -4.76
CA PRO A 64 -15.07 4.75 -4.31
C PRO A 64 -14.83 4.76 -2.80
N MET A 65 -15.87 4.60 -2.01
CA MET A 65 -15.85 4.60 -0.55
C MET A 65 -15.49 3.24 0.08
N ASP A 66 -15.62 2.14 -0.65
CA ASP A 66 -15.33 0.78 -0.15
C ASP A 66 -14.12 0.20 -0.89
N ARG A 67 -12.97 0.27 -0.25
CA ARG A 67 -11.68 -0.08 -0.85
C ARG A 67 -10.97 -1.14 -0.02
N PRO A 68 -11.30 -2.42 -0.20
CA PRO A 68 -10.54 -3.50 0.44
C PRO A 68 -9.09 -3.49 -0.06
N GLY A 69 -8.15 -3.78 0.84
CA GLY A 69 -6.72 -3.73 0.50
C GLY A 69 -5.81 -4.03 1.67
N TYR A 70 -4.54 -3.70 1.47
CA TYR A 70 -3.42 -3.99 2.38
C TYR A 70 -2.84 -2.68 2.90
N TYR A 71 -3.52 -2.05 3.86
CA TYR A 71 -3.17 -0.71 4.30
C TYR A 71 -2.37 -0.69 5.59
N VAL A 72 -1.38 0.19 5.63
CA VAL A 72 -0.69 0.55 6.87
C VAL A 72 -0.90 2.04 7.12
N TYR A 73 -1.47 2.33 8.29
CA TYR A 73 -1.67 3.69 8.76
C TYR A 73 -0.60 4.05 9.77
N ILE A 74 -0.14 5.27 9.70
CA ILE A 74 0.75 5.87 10.69
C ILE A 74 0.00 7.04 11.32
N ARG A 75 -0.11 7.02 12.66
CA ARG A 75 -0.69 8.11 13.45
C ARG A 75 0.39 8.75 14.28
N ASP A 76 0.46 10.07 14.24
CA ASP A 76 1.19 10.84 15.22
C ASP A 76 0.39 10.91 16.51
N ASN A 77 1.02 10.56 17.65
CA ASN A 77 0.39 10.61 18.95
C ASN A 77 0.43 12.00 19.58
N GLU A 78 1.25 12.91 19.04
CA GLU A 78 1.18 14.32 19.40
C GLU A 78 -0.10 14.95 18.85
N LYS A 79 -0.85 15.58 19.74
CA LYS A 79 -2.12 16.22 19.35
C LYS A 79 -1.86 17.55 18.69
N LYS A 80 -2.63 17.84 17.64
CA LYS A 80 -2.73 19.15 17.03
C LYS A 80 -3.39 20.17 17.97
N GLU A 81 -3.38 21.42 17.60
CA GLU A 81 -4.03 22.52 18.34
C GLU A 81 -5.54 22.29 18.53
N ASP A 82 -6.18 21.63 17.59
CA ASP A 82 -7.62 21.25 17.66
C ASP A 82 -7.91 20.02 18.51
N GLY A 83 -6.88 19.42 19.12
CA GLY A 83 -6.98 18.23 19.96
C GLY A 83 -7.07 16.92 19.19
N THR A 84 -7.02 16.93 17.85
CA THR A 84 -7.00 15.73 17.01
C THR A 84 -5.58 15.21 16.80
N ASN A 85 -5.46 13.93 16.41
CA ASN A 85 -4.19 13.37 15.98
C ASN A 85 -4.07 13.45 14.46
N ASP A 86 -2.88 13.66 13.96
CA ASP A 86 -2.61 13.50 12.54
C ASP A 86 -2.37 12.02 12.20
N TYR A 87 -2.78 11.62 11.00
CA TYR A 87 -2.55 10.26 10.51
C TYR A 87 -2.51 10.25 8.98
N PHE A 88 -1.81 9.27 8.43
CA PHE A 88 -1.72 9.05 7.00
C PHE A 88 -1.57 7.55 6.68
N SER A 89 -1.83 7.17 5.44
CA SER A 89 -1.56 5.82 4.93
C SER A 89 -0.30 5.82 4.07
N ILE A 90 0.52 4.78 4.17
CA ILE A 90 1.78 4.68 3.40
C ILE A 90 1.52 4.63 1.90
N SER A 91 0.41 4.02 1.49
CA SER A 91 0.02 3.82 0.09
C SER A 91 -0.87 4.92 -0.49
N TRP A 92 -0.94 6.11 0.12
CA TRP A 92 -1.85 7.23 -0.15
C TRP A 92 -3.30 6.92 0.22
N GLN A 93 -3.95 5.95 -0.43
CA GLN A 93 -5.27 5.49 -0.03
C GLN A 93 -5.19 4.66 1.27
N PRO A 94 -6.26 4.63 2.07
CA PRO A 94 -7.53 5.33 1.88
C PRO A 94 -7.57 6.76 2.46
N VAL A 95 -6.55 7.20 3.20
CA VAL A 95 -6.53 8.55 3.84
C VAL A 95 -6.43 9.66 2.80
N ALA A 96 -5.67 9.43 1.72
CA ALA A 96 -5.51 10.33 0.59
C ALA A 96 -5.09 11.76 1.00
N LYS A 97 -3.97 11.86 1.73
CA LYS A 97 -3.39 13.18 2.05
C LYS A 97 -3.19 14.01 0.79
N ASP A 98 -3.30 15.31 0.96
CA ASP A 98 -3.04 16.30 -0.07
C ASP A 98 -1.64 16.10 -0.67
N LEU A 99 -1.57 15.93 -1.99
CA LEU A 99 -0.33 15.67 -2.71
C LEU A 99 0.63 16.88 -2.76
N ASP A 100 0.16 18.06 -2.39
CA ASP A 100 1.02 19.23 -2.18
C ASP A 100 1.79 19.15 -0.85
N LYS A 101 1.32 18.33 0.10
CA LYS A 101 1.90 18.16 1.44
C LYS A 101 2.60 16.83 1.64
N ALA A 102 2.23 15.81 0.87
CA ALA A 102 2.76 14.47 0.98
C ALA A 102 3.23 13.95 -0.37
N LYS A 103 4.39 13.31 -0.39
CA LYS A 103 4.90 12.66 -1.59
C LYS A 103 4.62 11.17 -1.49
N TYR A 104 4.13 10.61 -2.59
CA TYR A 104 3.85 9.19 -2.70
C TYR A 104 4.44 8.63 -3.98
N GLN A 105 4.92 7.40 -3.88
CA GLN A 105 5.40 6.63 -5.03
C GLN A 105 4.98 5.17 -4.86
N CYS A 106 4.69 4.51 -5.97
CA CYS A 106 4.52 3.06 -5.99
C CYS A 106 5.49 2.46 -6.99
N ARG A 107 6.10 1.32 -6.63
CA ARG A 107 6.99 0.54 -7.47
C ARG A 107 6.41 -0.86 -7.64
N HIS A 108 6.08 -1.20 -8.87
CA HIS A 108 5.68 -2.56 -9.24
C HIS A 108 6.90 -3.30 -9.79
N GLY A 109 7.47 -4.17 -8.96
CA GLY A 109 8.54 -5.09 -9.33
C GLY A 109 7.99 -6.43 -9.84
N MET A 110 8.87 -7.32 -10.29
CA MET A 110 8.47 -8.63 -10.82
C MET A 110 7.89 -9.58 -9.77
N SER A 111 8.27 -9.43 -8.49
CA SER A 111 7.85 -10.31 -7.39
C SER A 111 7.39 -9.56 -6.15
N TYR A 112 7.26 -8.24 -6.23
CA TYR A 112 6.85 -7.41 -5.12
C TYR A 112 6.18 -6.13 -5.60
N THR A 113 5.49 -5.47 -4.67
CA THR A 113 5.03 -4.09 -4.84
C THR A 113 5.46 -3.30 -3.62
N ALA A 114 6.11 -2.16 -3.84
CA ALA A 114 6.54 -1.25 -2.78
C ALA A 114 5.77 0.07 -2.87
N TYR A 115 5.31 0.54 -1.73
CA TYR A 115 4.70 1.86 -1.53
C TYR A 115 5.64 2.70 -0.70
N GLU A 116 5.82 3.95 -1.09
CA GLU A 116 6.66 4.91 -0.40
C GLU A 116 5.88 6.19 -0.14
N CYS A 117 6.03 6.72 1.07
CA CYS A 117 5.42 7.96 1.49
C CYS A 117 6.45 8.83 2.21
N GLU A 118 6.43 10.13 1.89
CA GLU A 118 7.12 11.17 2.67
C GLU A 118 6.09 12.22 3.09
N TYR A 119 5.85 12.32 4.39
CA TYR A 119 4.91 13.26 4.97
C TYR A 119 5.42 13.76 6.32
N ASP A 120 5.41 15.07 6.52
CA ASP A 120 5.79 15.74 7.76
C ASP A 120 7.09 15.20 8.38
N HIS A 121 8.16 15.14 7.57
CA HIS A 121 9.49 14.61 7.91
C HIS A 121 9.53 13.11 8.26
N ILE A 122 8.44 12.39 8.11
CA ILE A 122 8.42 10.94 8.22
C ILE A 122 8.50 10.33 6.82
N LYS A 123 9.48 9.46 6.61
CA LYS A 123 9.57 8.58 5.45
C LYS A 123 9.12 7.19 5.85
N ALA A 124 8.18 6.66 5.11
CA ALA A 124 7.66 5.33 5.35
C ALA A 124 7.59 4.53 4.05
N SER A 125 7.84 3.23 4.15
CA SER A 125 7.66 2.30 3.04
C SER A 125 6.96 1.03 3.51
N GLN A 126 6.20 0.43 2.59
CA GLN A 126 5.55 -0.86 2.75
C GLN A 126 5.81 -1.69 1.52
N THR A 127 6.47 -2.84 1.65
CA THR A 127 6.71 -3.77 0.56
C THR A 127 5.91 -5.04 0.78
N LEU A 128 5.09 -5.39 -0.20
CA LEU A 128 4.31 -6.62 -0.24
C LEU A 128 4.96 -7.62 -1.18
N PHE A 129 5.10 -8.86 -0.72
CA PHE A 129 5.57 -9.98 -1.55
C PHE A 129 5.09 -11.32 -1.03
N VAL A 130 5.09 -12.31 -1.92
CA VAL A 130 4.82 -13.71 -1.62
C VAL A 130 6.10 -14.49 -1.89
N PRO A 131 6.76 -15.09 -0.88
CA PRO A 131 7.95 -15.90 -1.10
C PRO A 131 7.66 -17.14 -1.96
N ILE A 132 8.65 -17.58 -2.72
CA ILE A 132 8.55 -18.83 -3.47
C ILE A 132 8.60 -20.01 -2.48
N GLY A 133 7.66 -20.94 -2.61
CA GLY A 133 7.54 -22.14 -1.77
C GLY A 133 6.75 -21.95 -0.47
N ASP A 134 6.26 -20.73 -0.20
CA ASP A 134 5.48 -20.42 1.00
C ASP A 134 4.12 -19.79 0.68
N ASP A 135 3.08 -20.27 1.33
CA ASP A 135 1.72 -19.71 1.21
C ASP A 135 1.50 -18.58 2.25
N VAL A 136 2.33 -17.54 2.17
CA VAL A 136 2.28 -16.39 3.08
C VAL A 136 2.45 -15.07 2.32
N VAL A 137 1.70 -14.03 2.72
CA VAL A 137 1.90 -12.66 2.25
C VAL A 137 2.71 -11.90 3.30
N LEU A 138 3.90 -11.45 2.93
CA LEU A 138 4.76 -10.69 3.80
C LEU A 138 4.64 -9.19 3.53
N TRP A 139 4.65 -8.42 4.62
CA TRP A 139 4.66 -6.97 4.62
C TRP A 139 5.92 -6.49 5.34
N ASP A 140 6.90 -5.99 4.59
CA ASP A 140 8.05 -5.29 5.17
C ASP A 140 7.69 -3.80 5.31
N VAL A 141 7.60 -3.31 6.54
CA VAL A 141 7.26 -1.92 6.82
C VAL A 141 8.45 -1.23 7.48
N ARG A 142 8.88 -0.12 6.88
CA ARG A 142 9.98 0.69 7.39
C ARG A 142 9.50 2.11 7.62
N VAL A 143 9.88 2.68 8.76
CA VAL A 143 9.56 4.06 9.12
C VAL A 143 10.84 4.75 9.58
N LYS A 144 11.10 5.93 9.03
CA LYS A 144 12.25 6.76 9.36
C LYS A 144 11.79 8.17 9.69
N ASN A 145 12.24 8.69 10.79
CA ASN A 145 12.11 10.10 11.12
C ASN A 145 13.33 10.85 10.56
N ASP A 146 13.10 11.68 9.55
CA ASP A 146 14.12 12.58 8.97
C ASP A 146 14.09 14.00 9.59
N GLY A 147 13.19 14.25 10.56
CA GLY A 147 13.12 15.50 11.29
C GLY A 147 14.03 15.54 12.51
N GLU A 148 14.18 16.72 13.08
CA GLU A 148 14.99 16.94 14.29
C GLU A 148 14.25 16.60 15.58
N LYS A 149 12.90 16.60 15.55
CA LYS A 149 12.08 16.30 16.72
C LYS A 149 11.90 14.80 16.90
N VAL A 150 11.97 14.34 18.14
CA VAL A 150 11.50 13.00 18.49
C VAL A 150 10.00 12.91 18.22
N ARG A 151 9.56 11.81 17.59
CA ARG A 151 8.15 11.58 17.25
C ARG A 151 7.66 10.32 17.97
N ASP A 152 6.47 10.41 18.52
CA ASP A 152 5.73 9.25 19.07
C ASP A 152 4.68 8.82 18.04
N LEU A 153 4.89 7.65 17.41
CA LEU A 153 4.09 7.17 16.30
C LEU A 153 3.44 5.84 16.64
N SER A 154 2.20 5.66 16.21
CA SER A 154 1.51 4.37 16.22
C SER A 154 1.25 3.89 14.81
N LEU A 155 1.51 2.59 14.56
CA LEU A 155 1.26 1.92 13.29
C LEU A 155 0.06 0.99 13.43
N PHE A 156 -0.81 0.99 12.41
CA PHE A 156 -1.97 0.11 12.34
C PHE A 156 -2.02 -0.56 10.96
N SER A 157 -2.02 -1.89 10.93
CA SER A 157 -2.30 -2.65 9.72
C SER A 157 -3.80 -2.88 9.56
N TYR A 158 -4.27 -2.86 8.32
CA TYR A 158 -5.66 -3.14 7.97
C TYR A 158 -5.74 -4.18 6.87
N LEU A 159 -6.62 -5.15 7.09
CA LEU A 159 -6.95 -6.21 6.16
C LEU A 159 -8.35 -6.72 6.52
N GLU A 160 -9.15 -7.11 5.52
CA GLU A 160 -10.44 -7.78 5.72
C GLU A 160 -10.39 -9.18 5.16
N PHE A 161 -10.69 -10.16 6.01
CA PHE A 161 -10.85 -11.54 5.57
C PHE A 161 -12.26 -11.81 5.04
N SER A 162 -12.35 -12.63 4.02
CA SER A 162 -13.59 -13.12 3.44
C SER A 162 -13.37 -14.55 3.01
N PHE A 163 -13.72 -15.48 3.89
CA PHE A 163 -13.59 -16.89 3.59
C PHE A 163 -14.86 -17.38 2.86
N HIS A 164 -14.66 -17.91 1.66
CA HIS A 164 -15.68 -18.56 0.84
C HIS A 164 -15.25 -19.98 0.48
#